data_b224cca73b44bbf13f5fbd6f7a8a897d
#
_entry.id   b224cca73b44bbf13f5fbd6f7a8a897d
#
_cell.length_a   1.000
_cell.length_b   1.000
_cell.length_c   1.000
_cell.angle_alpha   90.00
_cell.angle_beta   90.00
_cell.angle_gamma   90.00
#
_symmetry.space_group_name_H-M   'P 1'
#
loop_
_entity.id
_entity.type
_entity.pdbx_description
1 polymer ?
#
loop_
_entity_poly.entity_id
_entity_poly.type
_entity_poly.pdbx_seq_one_letter_code
_entity_poly.pdbx_strand_id
1 'polypeptide(L)'
;MKRGILFLLLTTFWGVFVEAGNNKEVPVSNLRVPAYPLVTIDPYISAWSHTDKLYEDEVRHWTGTEHSLTGVLRVDGKCYRFMGKGEQALTSILKDARDEEWTARYTNTMPYADWYTKEYNDTEWQEGAGAFGSADMPHVKTEWNQGDIWIRRKFSIEDKNISKKRLYLVYSHDDVFELYLNGQMLVSTGYKWRNYVVQPLDAEQVKSLTAEDNLIAAHCHNTKGCLLYTSPSPR
;
A
#
# COMPACT_ATOMS: atom_id res chain seq x y z
N MET A 1 -3.98 42.47 -99.18
CA MET A 1 -4.66 41.72 -98.19
C MET A 1 -3.85 40.47 -97.85
N LYS A 2 -3.02 40.55 -96.78
CA LYS A 2 -2.25 39.37 -96.31
C LYS A 2 -2.74 38.98 -94.93
N ARG A 3 -3.34 37.81 -94.81
CA ARG A 3 -3.77 37.24 -93.53
C ARG A 3 -2.57 36.58 -92.85
N GLY A 4 -2.13 37.13 -91.70
CA GLY A 4 -1.15 36.48 -90.84
C GLY A 4 -1.85 35.49 -89.91
N ILE A 5 -1.40 34.25 -89.93
CA ILE A 5 -1.86 33.17 -89.00
C ILE A 5 -0.91 33.20 -87.81
N LEU A 6 -1.45 33.52 -86.60
CA LEU A 6 -0.74 33.44 -85.39
C LEU A 6 -0.79 32.03 -84.82
N PHE A 7 0.32 31.30 -84.83
CA PHE A 7 0.45 30.01 -84.15
C PHE A 7 0.64 30.21 -82.65
N LEU A 8 -0.35 29.85 -81.86
CA LEU A 8 -0.27 29.79 -80.40
C LEU A 8 0.30 28.42 -80.03
N LEU A 9 1.57 28.41 -79.60
CA LEU A 9 2.21 27.21 -79.02
C LEU A 9 1.69 27.02 -77.62
N LEU A 10 0.79 26.08 -77.38
CA LEU A 10 0.42 25.63 -76.01
C LEU A 10 1.47 24.64 -75.55
N THR A 11 2.35 25.09 -74.69
CA THR A 11 3.25 24.24 -73.91
C THR A 11 2.46 23.66 -72.72
N THR A 12 2.03 22.42 -72.83
CA THR A 12 1.45 21.68 -71.70
C THR A 12 2.59 21.33 -70.74
N PHE A 13 2.66 22.03 -69.64
CA PHE A 13 3.49 21.67 -68.52
C PHE A 13 2.87 20.50 -67.78
N TRP A 14 3.37 19.30 -68.02
CA TRP A 14 3.03 18.15 -67.21
C TRP A 14 3.78 18.25 -65.88
N GLY A 15 3.12 18.80 -64.88
CA GLY A 15 3.60 18.74 -63.51
C GLY A 15 3.51 17.28 -63.05
N VAL A 16 4.66 16.65 -62.80
CA VAL A 16 4.73 15.40 -62.10
C VAL A 16 4.43 15.72 -60.66
N PHE A 17 3.20 15.49 -60.20
CA PHE A 17 2.87 15.40 -58.78
C PHE A 17 3.55 14.16 -58.23
N VAL A 18 4.66 14.31 -57.53
CA VAL A 18 5.19 13.27 -56.66
C VAL A 18 4.26 13.24 -55.44
N GLU A 19 3.38 12.30 -55.42
CA GLU A 19 2.59 11.99 -54.23
C GLU A 19 3.57 11.56 -53.15
N ALA A 20 3.74 12.40 -52.13
CA ALA A 20 4.50 12.06 -50.93
C ALA A 20 3.85 10.78 -50.39
N GLY A 21 4.62 9.69 -50.41
CA GLY A 21 4.11 8.39 -49.97
C GLY A 21 3.48 8.54 -48.58
N ASN A 22 2.28 8.02 -48.44
CA ASN A 22 1.63 7.85 -47.16
C ASN A 22 2.66 7.24 -46.21
N ASN A 23 3.16 8.04 -45.29
CA ASN A 23 3.81 7.52 -44.11
C ASN A 23 2.78 6.68 -43.40
N LYS A 24 2.76 5.38 -43.70
CA LYS A 24 2.05 4.43 -42.85
C LYS A 24 2.63 4.64 -41.47
N GLU A 25 1.86 5.29 -40.60
CA GLU A 25 2.18 5.32 -39.20
C GLU A 25 2.44 3.87 -38.82
N VAL A 26 3.67 3.58 -38.44
CA VAL A 26 4.03 2.27 -37.89
C VAL A 26 3.14 2.13 -36.65
N PRO A 27 2.27 1.09 -36.60
CA PRO A 27 1.39 0.96 -35.47
C PRO A 27 2.26 0.93 -34.21
N VAL A 28 2.06 1.93 -33.36
CA VAL A 28 2.75 2.01 -32.08
C VAL A 28 2.39 0.73 -31.34
N SER A 29 3.38 -0.13 -31.14
CA SER A 29 3.19 -1.36 -30.39
C SER A 29 2.73 -0.99 -28.97
N ASN A 30 1.55 -1.45 -28.58
CA ASN A 30 1.07 -1.35 -27.20
C ASN A 30 1.78 -2.33 -26.25
N LEU A 31 2.83 -3.00 -26.73
CA LEU A 31 3.66 -3.88 -25.92
C LEU A 31 4.48 -3.04 -24.95
N ARG A 32 4.12 -3.15 -23.69
CA ARG A 32 4.87 -2.56 -22.59
C ARG A 32 5.99 -3.51 -22.16
N VAL A 33 7.19 -2.97 -21.92
CA VAL A 33 8.26 -3.76 -21.28
C VAL A 33 7.88 -4.07 -19.84
N PRO A 34 8.26 -5.22 -19.28
CA PRO A 34 7.93 -5.61 -17.92
C PRO A 34 8.47 -4.64 -16.86
N ALA A 35 9.66 -4.08 -17.09
CA ALA A 35 10.30 -3.10 -16.23
C ALA A 35 11.28 -2.24 -17.02
N TYR A 36 11.50 -1.01 -16.55
CA TYR A 36 12.47 -0.05 -17.11
C TYR A 36 13.70 0.03 -16.20
N PRO A 37 14.93 -0.17 -16.72
CA PRO A 37 16.15 -0.01 -15.94
C PRO A 37 16.39 1.48 -15.64
N LEU A 38 16.62 1.81 -14.38
CA LEU A 38 16.97 3.17 -13.94
C LEU A 38 18.46 3.29 -13.66
N VAL A 39 18.99 2.35 -12.88
CA VAL A 39 20.41 2.24 -12.56
C VAL A 39 20.76 0.76 -12.58
N THR A 40 21.76 0.38 -13.38
CA THR A 40 22.25 -1.01 -13.48
C THR A 40 23.78 -0.98 -13.51
N ILE A 41 24.41 -1.18 -12.38
CA ILE A 41 25.86 -1.20 -12.24
C ILE A 41 26.35 -2.64 -12.23
N ASP A 42 25.78 -3.46 -11.38
CA ASP A 42 26.04 -4.89 -11.24
C ASP A 42 24.77 -5.62 -10.74
N PRO A 43 24.78 -6.96 -10.60
CA PRO A 43 23.61 -7.71 -10.14
C PRO A 43 23.11 -7.33 -8.75
N TYR A 44 23.91 -6.69 -7.92
CA TYR A 44 23.53 -6.29 -6.56
C TYR A 44 23.10 -4.82 -6.49
N ILE A 45 23.60 -3.99 -7.43
CA ILE A 45 23.27 -2.56 -7.51
C ILE A 45 22.48 -2.34 -8.80
N SER A 46 21.19 -2.63 -8.74
CA SER A 46 20.29 -2.39 -9.85
C SER A 46 18.92 -1.92 -9.37
N ALA A 47 18.43 -0.87 -10.00
CA ALA A 47 17.17 -0.23 -9.70
C ALA A 47 16.30 -0.16 -10.95
N TRP A 48 15.05 -0.57 -10.85
CA TRP A 48 14.09 -0.72 -11.94
C TRP A 48 12.76 -0.08 -11.61
N SER A 49 12.08 0.48 -12.60
CA SER A 49 10.68 0.90 -12.51
C SER A 49 9.79 -0.14 -13.19
N HIS A 50 8.72 -0.57 -12.51
CA HIS A 50 7.73 -1.49 -13.03
C HIS A 50 6.47 -0.76 -13.55
N THR A 51 6.47 0.58 -13.53
CA THR A 51 5.38 1.44 -13.97
C THR A 51 5.85 2.40 -15.06
N ASP A 52 4.93 2.92 -15.84
CA ASP A 52 5.23 3.87 -16.93
C ASP A 52 5.59 5.25 -16.39
N LYS A 53 5.14 5.58 -15.19
CA LYS A 53 5.48 6.82 -14.51
C LYS A 53 6.26 6.50 -13.23
N LEU A 54 7.41 7.10 -13.08
CA LEU A 54 8.36 6.82 -12.00
C LEU A 54 7.81 7.06 -10.58
N TYR A 55 6.71 7.77 -10.43
CA TYR A 55 6.09 8.12 -9.14
C TYR A 55 4.88 7.24 -8.77
N GLU A 56 4.50 6.27 -9.61
CA GLU A 56 3.32 5.43 -9.37
C GLU A 56 3.60 4.23 -8.45
N ASP A 57 4.85 3.74 -8.42
CA ASP A 57 5.26 2.63 -7.56
C ASP A 57 6.66 2.86 -6.99
N GLU A 58 7.04 1.98 -6.06
CA GLU A 58 8.40 1.94 -5.53
C GLU A 58 9.40 1.54 -6.63
N VAL A 59 10.60 2.08 -6.52
CA VAL A 59 11.75 1.56 -7.27
C VAL A 59 12.09 0.19 -6.72
N ARG A 60 12.39 -0.78 -7.58
CA ARG A 60 12.66 -2.15 -7.18
C ARG A 60 14.00 -2.64 -7.73
N HIS A 61 14.61 -3.56 -7.00
CA HIS A 61 15.67 -4.39 -7.53
C HIS A 61 15.11 -5.31 -8.62
N TRP A 62 15.94 -5.82 -9.53
CA TRP A 62 15.51 -6.77 -10.59
C TRP A 62 14.87 -8.05 -10.02
N THR A 63 15.17 -8.42 -8.77
CA THR A 63 14.53 -9.54 -8.06
C THR A 63 13.12 -9.21 -7.53
N GLY A 64 12.64 -7.97 -7.71
CA GLY A 64 11.35 -7.50 -7.21
C GLY A 64 11.38 -6.90 -5.80
N THR A 65 12.53 -6.95 -5.11
CA THR A 65 12.70 -6.33 -3.78
C THR A 65 12.62 -4.82 -3.88
N GLU A 66 11.86 -4.19 -2.99
CA GLU A 66 11.71 -2.74 -2.94
C GLU A 66 13.01 -2.05 -2.52
N HIS A 67 13.33 -0.97 -3.22
CA HIS A 67 14.39 -0.04 -2.87
C HIS A 67 13.80 1.29 -2.40
N SER A 68 14.36 1.82 -1.32
CA SER A 68 13.97 3.15 -0.80
C SER A 68 14.61 4.29 -1.63
N LEU A 69 14.41 4.27 -2.94
CA LEU A 69 14.94 5.29 -3.85
C LEU A 69 13.84 6.28 -4.21
N THR A 70 13.98 7.52 -3.76
CA THR A 70 13.01 8.59 -4.00
C THR A 70 13.69 9.76 -4.71
N GLY A 71 13.08 10.22 -5.80
CA GLY A 71 13.52 11.41 -6.53
C GLY A 71 12.63 12.61 -6.20
N VAL A 72 13.24 13.68 -5.73
CA VAL A 72 12.56 14.95 -5.39
C VAL A 72 13.27 16.12 -6.04
N LEU A 73 12.51 16.98 -6.71
CA LEU A 73 12.96 18.25 -7.26
C LEU A 73 12.43 19.39 -6.40
N ARG A 74 13.29 20.32 -6.00
CA ARG A 74 12.89 21.53 -5.29
C ARG A 74 12.94 22.74 -6.24
N VAL A 75 11.79 23.38 -6.46
CA VAL A 75 11.66 24.57 -7.31
C VAL A 75 10.93 25.64 -6.51
N ASP A 76 11.50 26.82 -6.37
CA ASP A 76 10.93 27.98 -5.66
C ASP A 76 10.42 27.63 -4.25
N GLY A 77 11.21 26.82 -3.53
CA GLY A 77 10.89 26.39 -2.17
C GLY A 77 9.86 25.24 -2.06
N LYS A 78 9.24 24.83 -3.16
CA LYS A 78 8.30 23.70 -3.22
C LYS A 78 9.01 22.44 -3.67
N CYS A 79 8.67 21.32 -3.02
CA CYS A 79 9.19 19.99 -3.37
C CYS A 79 8.21 19.24 -4.27
N TYR A 80 8.73 18.69 -5.36
CA TYR A 80 8.00 17.88 -6.34
C TYR A 80 8.65 16.50 -6.41
N ARG A 81 7.94 15.47 -6.00
CA ARG A 81 8.41 14.09 -6.12
C ARG A 81 8.17 13.59 -7.55
N PHE A 82 9.21 13.12 -8.21
CA PHE A 82 9.14 12.59 -9.57
C PHE A 82 9.47 11.09 -9.67
N MET A 83 10.01 10.48 -8.60
CA MET A 83 10.37 9.07 -8.57
C MET A 83 10.11 8.47 -7.19
N GLY A 84 9.75 7.18 -7.16
CA GLY A 84 9.37 6.45 -5.95
C GLY A 84 7.93 6.76 -5.54
N LYS A 85 7.32 5.83 -4.84
CA LYS A 85 5.97 6.00 -4.33
C LYS A 85 5.94 7.02 -3.20
N GLY A 86 4.94 7.89 -3.19
CA GLY A 86 4.73 8.81 -2.08
C GLY A 86 4.12 8.09 -0.90
N GLU A 87 4.55 8.46 0.29
CA GLU A 87 3.77 8.12 1.47
C GLU A 87 2.35 8.66 1.28
N GLN A 88 1.37 7.79 1.34
CA GLN A 88 0.00 8.24 1.42
C GLN A 88 -0.19 8.82 2.82
N ALA A 89 -0.56 10.08 2.90
CA ALA A 89 -0.99 10.66 4.17
C ALA A 89 -2.24 9.88 4.62
N LEU A 90 -2.06 8.95 5.55
CA LEU A 90 -3.13 8.18 6.13
C LEU A 90 -3.76 9.01 7.25
N THR A 91 -5.08 9.14 7.21
CA THR A 91 -5.83 9.70 8.33
C THR A 91 -6.29 8.56 9.21
N SER A 92 -5.88 8.58 10.47
CA SER A 92 -6.28 7.56 11.45
C SER A 92 -7.79 7.63 11.69
N ILE A 93 -8.48 6.53 11.45
CA ILE A 93 -9.91 6.36 11.77
C ILE A 93 -10.04 5.72 13.14
N LEU A 94 -9.23 4.71 13.39
CA LEU A 94 -9.10 4.06 14.69
C LEU A 94 -7.77 4.51 15.29
N LYS A 95 -7.85 5.20 16.40
CA LYS A 95 -6.68 5.75 17.10
C LYS A 95 -5.74 4.65 17.60
N ASP A 96 -4.46 4.93 17.55
CA ASP A 96 -3.43 4.05 18.11
C ASP A 96 -2.93 4.54 19.48
N ALA A 97 -2.01 3.78 20.08
CA ALA A 97 -1.48 4.09 21.41
C ALA A 97 -0.62 5.36 21.45
N ARG A 98 -0.30 5.98 20.33
CA ARG A 98 0.41 7.27 20.25
C ARG A 98 -0.54 8.44 20.21
N ASP A 99 -1.73 8.22 19.61
CA ASP A 99 -2.76 9.25 19.48
C ASP A 99 -3.58 9.38 20.77
N GLU A 100 -4.03 8.24 21.30
CA GLU A 100 -4.84 8.17 22.52
C GLU A 100 -4.79 6.77 23.14
N GLU A 101 -5.15 6.68 24.40
CA GLU A 101 -5.29 5.39 25.08
C GLU A 101 -6.52 4.64 24.57
N TRP A 102 -6.34 3.34 24.33
CA TRP A 102 -7.43 2.43 23.96
C TRP A 102 -7.29 1.13 24.75
N THR A 103 -8.39 0.44 24.97
CA THR A 103 -8.41 -0.82 25.70
C THR A 103 -8.81 -2.00 24.83
N ALA A 104 -8.40 -3.18 25.22
CA ALA A 104 -8.77 -4.46 24.63
C ALA A 104 -8.87 -5.55 25.68
N ARG A 105 -9.63 -6.58 25.38
CA ARG A 105 -9.60 -7.83 26.11
C ARG A 105 -8.44 -8.67 25.62
N TYR A 106 -7.70 -9.29 26.54
CA TYR A 106 -6.58 -10.16 26.19
C TYR A 106 -6.44 -11.36 27.13
N THR A 107 -5.78 -12.40 26.65
CA THR A 107 -5.39 -13.56 27.43
C THR A 107 -4.06 -14.12 26.95
N ASN A 108 -3.33 -14.76 27.85
CA ASN A 108 -2.11 -15.52 27.53
C ASN A 108 -2.38 -17.04 27.56
N THR A 109 -3.62 -17.44 27.83
CA THR A 109 -4.04 -18.83 27.79
C THR A 109 -4.75 -19.09 26.46
N MET A 110 -4.38 -20.19 25.81
CA MET A 110 -4.96 -20.58 24.52
C MET A 110 -6.50 -20.65 24.60
N PRO A 111 -7.21 -19.81 23.82
CA PRO A 111 -8.67 -19.79 23.82
C PRO A 111 -9.25 -20.91 22.94
N TYR A 112 -10.57 -21.03 22.93
CA TYR A 112 -11.27 -21.91 21.99
C TYR A 112 -11.12 -21.43 20.55
N ALA A 113 -11.36 -22.32 19.58
CA ALA A 113 -11.05 -22.10 18.16
C ALA A 113 -11.77 -20.91 17.49
N ASP A 114 -12.88 -20.44 18.04
CA ASP A 114 -13.70 -19.35 17.53
C ASP A 114 -13.42 -17.98 18.18
N TRP A 115 -12.32 -17.85 18.92
CA TRP A 115 -11.95 -16.66 19.67
C TRP A 115 -11.90 -15.35 18.85
N TYR A 116 -11.76 -15.43 17.55
CA TYR A 116 -11.68 -14.28 16.64
C TYR A 116 -13.06 -13.83 16.10
N THR A 117 -14.15 -14.50 16.49
CA THR A 117 -15.51 -14.14 16.07
C THR A 117 -16.14 -13.12 17.02
N LYS A 118 -17.15 -12.39 16.57
CA LYS A 118 -17.86 -11.39 17.40
C LYS A 118 -18.65 -12.04 18.54
N GLU A 119 -19.17 -13.24 18.31
CA GLU A 119 -20.03 -14.00 19.20
C GLU A 119 -19.26 -14.63 20.36
N TYR A 120 -17.93 -14.71 20.27
CA TYR A 120 -17.10 -15.27 21.30
C TYR A 120 -17.21 -14.52 22.63
N ASN A 121 -17.42 -15.25 23.72
CA ASN A 121 -17.50 -14.68 25.06
C ASN A 121 -16.09 -14.48 25.67
N ASP A 122 -15.65 -13.25 25.72
CA ASP A 122 -14.36 -12.83 26.27
C ASP A 122 -14.46 -12.19 27.66
N THR A 123 -15.56 -12.37 28.39
CA THR A 123 -15.80 -11.72 29.69
C THR A 123 -14.79 -12.10 30.77
N GLU A 124 -14.22 -13.29 30.68
CA GLU A 124 -13.19 -13.79 31.60
C GLU A 124 -11.76 -13.35 31.22
N TRP A 125 -11.61 -12.74 30.05
CA TRP A 125 -10.30 -12.21 29.65
C TRP A 125 -9.96 -10.97 30.45
N GLN A 126 -8.66 -10.74 30.61
CA GLN A 126 -8.15 -9.51 31.20
C GLN A 126 -8.45 -8.31 30.31
N GLU A 127 -8.52 -7.13 30.90
CA GLU A 127 -8.58 -5.89 30.16
C GLU A 127 -7.25 -5.15 30.28
N GLY A 128 -6.70 -4.69 29.16
CA GLY A 128 -5.45 -3.98 29.12
C GLY A 128 -5.45 -2.83 28.12
N ALA A 129 -4.68 -1.81 28.42
CA ALA A 129 -4.46 -0.70 27.51
C ALA A 129 -3.43 -1.09 26.43
N GLY A 130 -3.71 -0.78 25.17
CA GLY A 130 -2.75 -0.95 24.06
C GLY A 130 -1.72 0.20 24.03
N ALA A 131 -0.49 0.01 23.53
CA ALA A 131 0.01 -1.22 22.94
C ALA A 131 0.45 -2.26 23.97
N PHE A 132 0.59 -3.50 23.51
CA PHE A 132 1.07 -4.63 24.30
C PHE A 132 2.52 -4.94 23.89
N GLY A 133 3.41 -5.20 24.83
CA GLY A 133 4.81 -5.49 24.52
C GLY A 133 5.74 -5.37 25.70
N SER A 134 7.05 -5.30 25.45
CA SER A 134 8.06 -5.10 26.48
C SER A 134 8.01 -3.69 27.07
N ALA A 135 8.20 -3.56 28.35
CA ALA A 135 8.09 -2.29 29.09
C ALA A 135 9.10 -1.21 28.64
N ASP A 136 10.19 -1.60 28.01
CA ASP A 136 11.21 -0.71 27.45
C ASP A 136 10.83 -0.12 26.08
N MET A 137 9.77 -0.65 25.47
CA MET A 137 9.31 -0.16 24.16
C MET A 137 8.42 1.08 24.31
N PRO A 138 8.58 2.08 23.43
CA PRO A 138 7.77 3.28 23.50
C PRO A 138 6.29 2.98 23.28
N HIS A 139 5.44 3.68 24.02
CA HIS A 139 3.97 3.59 23.95
C HIS A 139 3.34 2.26 24.41
N VAL A 140 4.12 1.29 24.91
CA VAL A 140 3.59 0.09 25.56
C VAL A 140 2.91 0.50 26.87
N LYS A 141 1.70 -0.01 27.09
CA LYS A 141 0.87 0.22 28.29
C LYS A 141 0.61 -1.07 29.05
N THR A 142 0.48 -2.17 28.34
CA THR A 142 0.32 -3.50 28.93
C THR A 142 1.56 -4.33 28.64
N GLU A 143 2.24 -4.76 29.69
CA GLU A 143 3.46 -5.54 29.57
C GLU A 143 3.14 -6.98 29.13
N TRP A 144 3.85 -7.41 28.10
CA TRP A 144 3.86 -8.78 27.60
C TRP A 144 5.23 -9.07 26.97
N ASN A 145 5.97 -10.02 27.55
CA ASN A 145 7.39 -10.19 27.25
C ASN A 145 7.71 -11.45 26.44
N GLN A 146 6.86 -12.47 26.49
CA GLN A 146 7.11 -13.74 25.79
C GLN A 146 5.86 -14.63 25.74
N GLY A 147 5.92 -15.62 24.85
CA GLY A 147 4.86 -16.59 24.65
C GLY A 147 3.74 -16.05 23.80
N ASP A 148 2.55 -16.57 24.03
CA ASP A 148 1.36 -16.24 23.26
C ASP A 148 0.54 -15.15 23.92
N ILE A 149 -0.06 -14.30 23.08
CA ILE A 149 -1.09 -13.35 23.50
C ILE A 149 -2.22 -13.36 22.46
N TRP A 150 -3.44 -13.42 22.92
CA TRP A 150 -4.66 -13.22 22.14
C TRP A 150 -5.32 -11.94 22.59
N ILE A 151 -5.61 -11.04 21.64
CA ILE A 151 -6.15 -9.70 21.89
C ILE A 151 -7.43 -9.52 21.09
N ARG A 152 -8.45 -8.92 21.70
CA ARG A 152 -9.73 -8.58 21.09
C ARG A 152 -10.06 -7.14 21.38
N ARG A 153 -10.03 -6.29 20.33
CA ARG A 153 -10.37 -4.88 20.41
C ARG A 153 -11.69 -4.63 19.69
N LYS A 154 -12.72 -4.27 20.44
CA LYS A 154 -13.98 -3.79 19.89
C LYS A 154 -13.89 -2.30 19.57
N PHE A 155 -14.51 -1.87 18.48
CA PHE A 155 -14.48 -0.47 18.07
C PHE A 155 -15.70 -0.07 17.24
N SER A 156 -15.98 1.24 17.20
CA SER A 156 -17.01 1.87 16.39
C SER A 156 -16.40 2.82 15.38
N ILE A 157 -17.12 3.08 14.30
CA ILE A 157 -16.71 3.97 13.21
C ILE A 157 -17.74 5.08 13.11
N GLU A 158 -17.32 6.30 13.36
CA GLU A 158 -18.20 7.48 13.28
C GLU A 158 -18.49 7.92 11.83
N ASP A 159 -17.56 7.62 10.91
CA ASP A 159 -17.64 8.05 9.52
C ASP A 159 -18.63 7.21 8.71
N LYS A 160 -19.81 7.77 8.45
CA LYS A 160 -20.87 7.14 7.65
C LYS A 160 -20.49 6.86 6.19
N ASN A 161 -19.43 7.48 5.68
CA ASN A 161 -18.94 7.30 4.32
C ASN A 161 -17.75 6.32 4.22
N ILE A 162 -17.50 5.55 5.25
CA ILE A 162 -16.34 4.65 5.34
C ILE A 162 -16.27 3.68 4.15
N SER A 163 -17.41 3.16 3.70
CA SER A 163 -17.51 2.22 2.58
C SER A 163 -17.09 2.80 1.22
N LYS A 164 -17.00 4.13 1.11
CA LYS A 164 -16.57 4.84 -0.11
C LYS A 164 -15.09 5.18 -0.09
N LYS A 165 -14.41 4.94 1.03
CA LYS A 165 -13.00 5.27 1.21
C LYS A 165 -12.12 4.07 0.93
N ARG A 166 -10.90 4.34 0.49
CA ARG A 166 -9.85 3.32 0.45
C ARG A 166 -9.27 3.20 1.85
N LEU A 167 -9.45 2.04 2.46
CA LEU A 167 -9.03 1.78 3.83
C LEU A 167 -7.77 0.94 3.86
N TYR A 168 -6.97 1.20 4.86
CA TYR A 168 -5.75 0.46 5.14
C TYR A 168 -5.76 0.01 6.59
N LEU A 169 -5.30 -1.20 6.82
CA LEU A 169 -4.92 -1.66 8.13
C LEU A 169 -3.42 -1.45 8.30
N VAL A 170 -3.04 -0.93 9.45
CA VAL A 170 -1.63 -0.75 9.76
C VAL A 170 -1.31 -1.45 11.06
N TYR A 171 -0.26 -2.25 11.05
CA TYR A 171 0.11 -3.10 12.17
C TYR A 171 1.63 -3.31 12.25
N SER A 172 2.07 -3.65 13.44
CA SER A 172 3.43 -4.12 13.72
C SER A 172 3.34 -5.36 14.61
N HIS A 173 4.22 -6.31 14.40
CA HIS A 173 4.28 -7.53 15.22
C HIS A 173 5.69 -8.10 15.25
N ASP A 174 5.95 -8.91 16.25
CA ASP A 174 7.15 -9.70 16.36
C ASP A 174 6.80 -11.18 16.37
N ASP A 175 7.59 -11.96 15.62
CA ASP A 175 7.46 -13.38 15.34
C ASP A 175 6.12 -13.78 14.65
N VAL A 176 5.46 -14.84 15.10
CA VAL A 176 4.24 -15.36 14.46
C VAL A 176 3.05 -14.48 14.77
N PHE A 177 2.30 -14.14 13.75
CA PHE A 177 1.17 -13.23 13.89
C PHE A 177 -0.02 -13.62 13.03
N GLU A 178 -1.20 -13.56 13.63
CA GLU A 178 -2.49 -13.69 12.96
C GLU A 178 -3.38 -12.49 13.31
N LEU A 179 -4.08 -11.98 12.31
CA LEU A 179 -4.95 -10.82 12.46
C LEU A 179 -6.28 -11.06 11.76
N TYR A 180 -7.36 -10.75 12.45
CA TYR A 180 -8.72 -10.91 11.98
C TYR A 180 -9.50 -9.60 12.11
N LEU A 181 -10.36 -9.34 11.13
CA LEU A 181 -11.32 -8.25 11.15
C LEU A 181 -12.72 -8.84 11.02
N ASN A 182 -13.58 -8.62 12.02
CA ASN A 182 -14.96 -9.12 12.05
C ASN A 182 -15.06 -10.63 11.73
N GLY A 183 -14.14 -11.44 12.24
CA GLY A 183 -14.08 -12.88 12.01
C GLY A 183 -13.37 -13.32 10.73
N GLN A 184 -12.99 -12.41 9.85
CA GLN A 184 -12.25 -12.72 8.62
C GLN A 184 -10.74 -12.58 8.84
N MET A 185 -9.97 -13.59 8.47
CA MET A 185 -8.52 -13.55 8.55
C MET A 185 -7.96 -12.56 7.51
N LEU A 186 -7.18 -11.60 7.96
CA LEU A 186 -6.49 -10.62 7.11
C LEU A 186 -5.02 -10.97 6.90
N VAL A 187 -4.37 -11.44 7.95
CA VAL A 187 -2.93 -11.70 7.98
C VAL A 187 -2.66 -12.99 8.71
N SER A 188 -1.78 -13.80 8.16
CA SER A 188 -1.11 -14.90 8.84
C SER A 188 0.35 -14.90 8.43
N THR A 189 1.26 -14.79 9.39
CA THR A 189 2.70 -14.77 9.14
C THR A 189 3.40 -15.90 9.90
N GLY A 190 4.52 -16.39 9.34
CA GLY A 190 5.46 -17.18 10.12
C GLY A 190 6.35 -16.29 10.99
N TYR A 191 7.48 -16.85 11.47
CA TYR A 191 8.49 -16.13 12.25
C TYR A 191 9.08 -14.96 11.47
N LYS A 192 8.53 -13.76 11.68
CA LYS A 192 8.95 -12.50 11.04
C LYS A 192 8.69 -11.33 11.95
N TRP A 193 9.69 -10.51 12.15
CA TRP A 193 9.50 -9.17 12.67
C TRP A 193 9.00 -8.24 11.57
N ARG A 194 7.93 -7.49 11.81
CA ARG A 194 7.36 -6.51 10.90
C ARG A 194 6.99 -5.25 11.64
N ASN A 195 7.38 -4.13 11.07
CA ASN A 195 7.11 -2.82 11.64
C ASN A 195 6.38 -1.94 10.62
N TYR A 196 5.28 -1.33 11.02
CA TYR A 196 4.47 -0.42 10.22
C TYR A 196 4.06 -0.98 8.84
N VAL A 197 3.52 -2.19 8.83
CA VAL A 197 2.95 -2.74 7.60
C VAL A 197 1.66 -2.02 7.28
N VAL A 198 1.57 -1.47 6.08
CA VAL A 198 0.36 -0.83 5.54
C VAL A 198 -0.29 -1.79 4.56
N GLN A 199 -1.42 -2.36 4.93
CA GLN A 199 -2.13 -3.33 4.10
C GLN A 199 -3.47 -2.76 3.65
N PRO A 200 -3.76 -2.66 2.34
CA PRO A 200 -5.06 -2.24 1.87
C PRO A 200 -6.12 -3.29 2.22
N LEU A 201 -7.30 -2.83 2.64
CA LEU A 201 -8.48 -3.66 2.79
C LEU A 201 -9.17 -3.84 1.44
N ASP A 202 -9.61 -5.04 1.14
CA ASP A 202 -10.39 -5.34 -0.05
C ASP A 202 -11.87 -4.94 0.12
N ALA A 203 -12.65 -5.07 -0.94
CA ALA A 203 -14.06 -4.65 -0.94
C ALA A 203 -14.94 -5.47 0.01
N GLU A 204 -14.63 -6.75 0.25
CA GLU A 204 -15.40 -7.60 1.17
C GLU A 204 -15.06 -7.26 2.62
N GLN A 205 -13.81 -7.05 2.92
CA GLN A 205 -13.34 -6.59 4.22
C GLN A 205 -13.94 -5.22 4.59
N VAL A 206 -13.98 -4.29 3.64
CA VAL A 206 -14.62 -2.98 3.84
C VAL A 206 -16.13 -3.13 4.06
N LYS A 207 -16.81 -4.03 3.35
CA LYS A 207 -18.25 -4.31 3.54
C LYS A 207 -18.56 -4.94 4.90
N SER A 208 -17.62 -5.65 5.50
CA SER A 208 -17.80 -6.25 6.83
C SER A 208 -17.82 -5.23 7.95
N LEU A 209 -17.35 -4.00 7.69
CA LEU A 209 -17.33 -2.92 8.65
C LEU A 209 -18.74 -2.32 8.83
N THR A 210 -19.10 -2.14 10.09
CA THR A 210 -20.35 -1.53 10.53
C THR A 210 -20.09 -0.25 11.32
N ALA A 211 -21.09 0.57 11.54
CA ALA A 211 -20.94 1.78 12.37
C ALA A 211 -20.55 1.42 13.81
N GLU A 212 -21.10 0.35 14.32
CA GLU A 212 -20.86 -0.12 15.68
C GLU A 212 -20.48 -1.61 15.65
N ASP A 213 -19.93 -2.09 16.76
CA ASP A 213 -19.64 -3.51 16.99
C ASP A 213 -18.70 -4.12 15.94
N ASN A 214 -17.60 -3.43 15.63
CA ASN A 214 -16.51 -4.04 14.90
C ASN A 214 -15.50 -4.68 15.87
N LEU A 215 -14.82 -5.71 15.38
CA LEU A 215 -13.81 -6.45 16.13
C LEU A 215 -12.52 -6.58 15.32
N ILE A 216 -11.41 -6.13 15.91
CA ILE A 216 -10.07 -6.58 15.54
C ILE A 216 -9.66 -7.64 16.55
N ALA A 217 -9.29 -8.81 16.07
CA ALA A 217 -8.76 -9.88 16.90
C ALA A 217 -7.36 -10.24 16.40
N ALA A 218 -6.40 -10.37 17.31
CA ALA A 218 -5.01 -10.65 16.98
C ALA A 218 -4.43 -11.74 17.89
N HIS A 219 -3.66 -12.62 17.30
CA HIS A 219 -2.80 -13.56 18.03
C HIS A 219 -1.35 -13.26 17.67
N CYS A 220 -0.49 -13.22 18.65
CA CYS A 220 0.94 -13.09 18.47
C CYS A 220 1.68 -14.09 19.34
N HIS A 221 2.63 -14.81 18.75
CA HIS A 221 3.57 -15.65 19.47
C HIS A 221 4.97 -15.07 19.37
N ASN A 222 5.58 -14.80 20.50
CA ASN A 222 6.89 -14.21 20.58
C ASN A 222 7.88 -15.09 21.31
N THR A 223 9.08 -15.23 20.74
CA THR A 223 10.16 -16.05 21.31
C THR A 223 11.17 -15.23 22.11
N LYS A 224 11.52 -14.01 21.68
CA LYS A 224 12.47 -13.13 22.34
C LYS A 224 12.29 -11.68 21.89
N GLY A 225 12.04 -10.74 22.82
CA GLY A 225 11.81 -9.33 22.52
C GLY A 225 10.39 -9.12 22.03
N CYS A 226 9.75 -8.01 22.30
CA CYS A 226 8.32 -7.93 22.04
C CYS A 226 7.88 -6.61 21.50
N LEU A 227 7.12 -6.66 20.42
CA LEU A 227 6.32 -5.52 20.03
C LEU A 227 5.04 -5.97 19.33
N LEU A 228 3.90 -5.62 19.87
CA LEU A 228 2.64 -5.66 19.16
C LEU A 228 2.03 -4.26 19.14
N TYR A 229 2.12 -3.60 17.99
CA TYR A 229 1.40 -2.39 17.68
C TYR A 229 0.31 -2.69 16.68
N THR A 230 -0.89 -2.29 16.99
CA THR A 230 -1.94 -2.14 16.00
C THR A 230 -2.21 -0.65 15.85
N SER A 231 -1.64 -0.08 14.89
CA SER A 231 -1.87 1.18 14.21
C SER A 231 -0.64 2.07 14.03
N PRO A 232 -0.54 2.75 12.94
CA PRO A 232 0.63 3.51 12.60
C PRO A 232 0.41 4.99 12.58
N SER A 233 1.51 5.66 12.58
CA SER A 233 1.63 6.90 11.83
C SER A 233 3.01 6.94 11.19
N PRO A 234 3.14 7.28 9.92
CA PRO A 234 4.43 7.64 9.38
C PRO A 234 4.90 8.95 10.02
N ARG A 235 6.22 9.03 10.21
CA ARG A 235 6.91 10.27 10.61
C ARG A 235 6.85 11.28 9.48
#